data_51120d011d1ff01130b0fe651f3d162f
#
_entry.id   51120d011d1ff01130b0fe651f3d162f
#
_cell.length_a   1.000
_cell.length_b   1.000
_cell.length_c   1.000
_cell.angle_alpha   90.00
_cell.angle_beta   90.00
_cell.angle_gamma   90.00
#
_symmetry.space_group_name_H-M   'P 1'
#
loop_
_entity.id
_entity.type
_entity.pdbx_description
1 polymer ?
#
loop_
_entity_poly.entity_id
_entity_poly.type
_entity_poly.pdbx_seq_one_letter_code
_entity_poly.pdbx_strand_id
1 'polypeptide(L)'
;MMKYVLTVLFLFIGALSCAQPKAVLNETAYNFWLSEPANTDVPTPLIVFLHGKSLSGTDINRVKKYGALKGVEKGLNIPAYLVAPQLPFGPWDAKKVDEIVSYMIKTYNIDESRIYVTGMSLGSYGTMKYVGEYPNRVAAAISICGGGDVNDACNLAQVPIKVIHGDKDFIVPLSESKKIVNAIKKCTTNAPIEFQVVKGGNHGSVEDLYRQQELYDWLLKHTKKQNS
;
A
#
# COMPACT_ATOMS: atom_id res chain seq x y z
N MET A 1 -5.10 12.96 -66.34
CA MET A 1 -5.24 13.64 -65.05
C MET A 1 -5.51 12.60 -63.96
N MET A 2 -4.52 12.28 -63.17
CA MET A 2 -4.55 11.26 -62.12
C MET A 2 -4.88 11.96 -60.79
N LYS A 3 -6.07 11.64 -60.20
CA LYS A 3 -6.51 12.21 -58.90
C LYS A 3 -5.94 11.35 -57.78
N TYR A 4 -5.01 11.91 -57.00
CA TYR A 4 -4.52 11.29 -55.78
C TYR A 4 -5.56 11.50 -54.68
N VAL A 5 -6.10 10.40 -54.16
CA VAL A 5 -6.95 10.39 -52.96
C VAL A 5 -6.02 10.26 -51.75
N LEU A 6 -5.90 11.35 -50.99
CA LEU A 6 -5.13 11.37 -49.76
C LEU A 6 -5.99 10.75 -48.63
N THR A 7 -5.72 9.50 -48.27
CA THR A 7 -6.38 8.85 -47.12
C THR A 7 -5.69 9.31 -45.83
N VAL A 8 -6.36 10.16 -45.05
CA VAL A 8 -5.88 10.59 -43.73
C VAL A 8 -6.29 9.51 -42.73
N LEU A 9 -5.30 8.78 -42.22
CA LEU A 9 -5.47 7.77 -41.16
C LEU A 9 -5.51 8.50 -39.79
N PHE A 10 -6.69 8.64 -39.18
CA PHE A 10 -6.80 9.14 -37.81
C PHE A 10 -6.38 8.02 -36.85
N LEU A 11 -5.18 8.11 -36.30
CA LEU A 11 -4.75 7.33 -35.14
C LEU A 11 -5.48 7.86 -33.90
N PHE A 12 -6.53 7.13 -33.46
CA PHE A 12 -7.11 7.33 -32.14
C PHE A 12 -6.10 6.83 -31.09
N ILE A 13 -5.29 7.72 -30.53
CA ILE A 13 -4.54 7.44 -29.31
C ILE A 13 -5.55 7.55 -28.17
N GLY A 14 -6.15 6.42 -27.80
CA GLY A 14 -6.94 6.32 -26.57
C GLY A 14 -6.05 6.66 -25.39
N ALA A 15 -6.17 7.87 -24.83
CA ALA A 15 -5.59 8.18 -23.53
C ALA A 15 -6.24 7.26 -22.51
N LEU A 16 -5.48 6.30 -21.95
CA LEU A 16 -5.86 5.53 -20.77
C LEU A 16 -6.01 6.53 -19.61
N SER A 17 -7.22 7.06 -19.46
CA SER A 17 -7.55 7.96 -18.34
C SER A 17 -7.71 7.09 -17.10
N CYS A 18 -6.75 7.13 -16.19
CA CYS A 18 -6.94 6.61 -14.84
C CYS A 18 -8.13 7.36 -14.22
N ALA A 19 -9.10 6.62 -13.70
CA ALA A 19 -10.27 7.22 -13.07
C ALA A 19 -9.83 8.08 -11.87
N GLN A 20 -10.44 9.27 -11.73
CA GLN A 20 -10.15 10.13 -10.57
C GLN A 20 -10.54 9.39 -9.28
N PRO A 21 -9.71 9.47 -8.22
CA PRO A 21 -10.05 8.84 -6.95
C PRO A 21 -11.40 9.31 -6.42
N LYS A 22 -12.22 8.39 -5.92
CA LYS A 22 -13.53 8.65 -5.32
C LYS A 22 -13.56 8.34 -3.83
N ALA A 23 -14.35 9.10 -3.07
CA ALA A 23 -14.57 8.83 -1.66
C ALA A 23 -15.63 7.74 -1.48
N VAL A 24 -15.34 6.77 -0.60
CA VAL A 24 -16.28 5.75 -0.12
C VAL A 24 -16.57 6.06 1.35
N LEU A 25 -17.82 6.37 1.64
CA LEU A 25 -18.26 6.89 2.94
C LEU A 25 -19.32 5.97 3.55
N ASN A 26 -19.20 5.71 4.86
CA ASN A 26 -20.17 4.97 5.66
C ASN A 26 -20.41 3.51 5.24
N GLU A 27 -19.53 2.92 4.43
CA GLU A 27 -19.61 1.52 4.00
C GLU A 27 -18.80 0.60 4.92
N THR A 28 -17.79 1.15 5.59
CA THR A 28 -16.92 0.43 6.54
C THR A 28 -16.62 1.33 7.74
N ALA A 29 -16.00 0.77 8.80
CA ALA A 29 -15.66 1.52 10.01
C ALA A 29 -14.71 2.71 9.76
N TYR A 30 -13.88 2.65 8.70
CA TYR A 30 -13.10 3.78 8.22
C TYR A 30 -13.58 4.22 6.85
N ASN A 31 -13.91 5.48 6.67
CA ASN A 31 -14.11 6.07 5.35
C ASN A 31 -12.78 6.05 4.58
N PHE A 32 -12.80 5.89 3.26
CA PHE A 32 -11.58 5.80 2.48
C PHE A 32 -11.70 6.44 1.10
N TRP A 33 -10.55 6.83 0.53
CA TRP A 33 -10.42 7.14 -0.89
C TRP A 33 -10.07 5.88 -1.66
N LEU A 34 -10.74 5.70 -2.79
CA LEU A 34 -10.51 4.60 -3.74
C LEU A 34 -10.02 5.17 -5.07
N SER A 35 -8.86 4.71 -5.53
CA SER A 35 -8.39 4.85 -6.90
C SER A 35 -8.54 3.52 -7.63
N GLU A 36 -9.22 3.54 -8.76
CA GLU A 36 -9.44 2.37 -9.60
C GLU A 36 -8.37 2.29 -10.69
N PRO A 37 -7.87 1.10 -11.05
CA PRO A 37 -6.96 0.94 -12.17
C PRO A 37 -7.68 1.17 -13.51
N ALA A 38 -6.91 1.36 -14.58
CA ALA A 38 -7.46 1.60 -15.91
C ALA A 38 -8.24 0.40 -16.49
N ASN A 39 -7.97 -0.82 -16.03
CA ASN A 39 -8.68 -2.04 -16.43
C ASN A 39 -9.17 -2.79 -15.19
N THR A 40 -10.47 -3.06 -15.14
CA THR A 40 -11.16 -3.78 -14.05
C THR A 40 -11.91 -5.02 -14.53
N ASP A 41 -11.78 -5.38 -15.82
CA ASP A 41 -12.48 -6.51 -16.44
C ASP A 41 -11.91 -7.87 -15.98
N VAL A 42 -10.70 -7.86 -15.43
CA VAL A 42 -10.03 -9.06 -14.91
C VAL A 42 -9.82 -8.95 -13.40
N PRO A 43 -9.67 -10.08 -12.67
CA PRO A 43 -9.30 -10.04 -11.24
C PRO A 43 -8.05 -9.21 -11.02
N THR A 44 -8.18 -8.16 -10.21
CA THR A 44 -7.19 -7.07 -10.10
C THR A 44 -6.64 -6.97 -8.69
N PRO A 45 -5.34 -6.69 -8.50
CA PRO A 45 -4.73 -6.53 -7.18
C PRO A 45 -5.37 -5.42 -6.34
N LEU A 46 -5.29 -5.56 -5.01
CA LEU A 46 -5.68 -4.54 -4.04
C LEU A 46 -4.47 -4.07 -3.24
N ILE A 47 -4.27 -2.76 -3.13
CA ILE A 47 -3.27 -2.13 -2.25
C ILE A 47 -4.00 -1.28 -1.22
N VAL A 48 -3.76 -1.52 0.07
CA VAL A 48 -4.25 -0.70 1.18
C VAL A 48 -3.10 0.15 1.71
N PHE A 49 -3.27 1.47 1.67
CA PHE A 49 -2.28 2.43 2.18
C PHE A 49 -2.73 3.02 3.51
N LEU A 50 -1.97 2.79 4.57
CA LEU A 50 -2.21 3.30 5.92
C LEU A 50 -1.32 4.51 6.19
N HIS A 51 -1.94 5.68 6.40
CA HIS A 51 -1.22 6.94 6.59
C HIS A 51 -0.63 7.11 7.99
N GLY A 52 0.31 8.05 8.14
CA GLY A 52 0.91 8.44 9.42
C GLY A 52 0.00 9.36 10.26
N LYS A 53 0.39 9.55 11.54
CA LYS A 53 -0.38 10.32 12.54
C LYS A 53 -0.73 11.75 12.08
N SER A 54 0.13 12.40 11.31
CA SER A 54 -0.10 13.78 10.84
C SER A 54 -1.33 13.95 9.95
N LEU A 55 -1.83 12.86 9.33
CA LEU A 55 -3.07 12.87 8.54
C LEU A 55 -4.30 12.43 9.33
N SER A 56 -4.17 11.99 10.59
CA SER A 56 -5.32 11.61 11.42
C SER A 56 -6.31 12.77 11.58
N GLY A 57 -7.60 12.44 11.67
CA GLY A 57 -8.69 13.38 11.80
C GLY A 57 -9.94 12.89 11.07
N THR A 58 -11.01 13.69 11.10
CA THR A 58 -12.31 13.35 10.50
C THR A 58 -12.47 13.82 9.05
N ASP A 59 -11.61 14.73 8.57
CA ASP A 59 -11.62 15.18 7.18
C ASP A 59 -10.88 14.15 6.30
N ILE A 60 -11.64 13.42 5.49
CA ILE A 60 -11.12 12.39 4.58
C ILE A 60 -10.12 12.94 3.54
N ASN A 61 -10.17 14.26 3.22
CA ASN A 61 -9.25 14.85 2.25
C ASN A 61 -7.81 14.94 2.76
N ARG A 62 -7.59 14.79 4.07
CA ARG A 62 -6.24 14.81 4.65
C ARG A 62 -5.34 13.74 4.05
N VAL A 63 -5.88 12.56 3.72
CA VAL A 63 -5.09 11.43 3.16
C VAL A 63 -4.54 11.70 1.77
N LYS A 64 -5.00 12.74 1.08
CA LYS A 64 -4.48 13.17 -0.23
C LYS A 64 -3.21 14.03 -0.14
N LYS A 65 -2.85 14.50 1.06
CA LYS A 65 -1.72 15.44 1.21
C LYS A 65 -0.38 14.80 0.85
N TYR A 66 -0.19 13.52 1.15
CA TYR A 66 1.00 12.74 0.82
C TYR A 66 0.69 11.24 0.75
N GLY A 67 1.71 10.39 0.45
CA GLY A 67 1.57 8.94 0.35
C GLY A 67 1.08 8.47 -1.01
N ALA A 68 0.49 7.29 -1.04
CA ALA A 68 0.16 6.58 -2.28
C ALA A 68 -0.82 7.35 -3.18
N LEU A 69 -1.87 7.97 -2.62
CA LEU A 69 -2.81 8.78 -3.40
C LEU A 69 -2.14 9.98 -4.05
N LYS A 70 -1.17 10.59 -3.34
CA LYS A 70 -0.40 11.70 -3.92
C LYS A 70 0.47 11.25 -5.09
N GLY A 71 0.96 10.02 -5.05
CA GLY A 71 1.66 9.40 -6.19
C GLY A 71 0.74 9.27 -7.40
N VAL A 72 -0.48 8.76 -7.22
CA VAL A 72 -1.49 8.64 -8.29
C VAL A 72 -1.87 10.01 -8.85
N GLU A 73 -2.14 11.01 -8.01
CA GLU A 73 -2.42 12.39 -8.45
C GLU A 73 -1.27 13.00 -9.26
N LYS A 74 -0.03 12.56 -9.03
CA LYS A 74 1.16 12.98 -9.78
C LYS A 74 1.46 12.12 -11.02
N GLY A 75 0.56 11.23 -11.38
CA GLY A 75 0.63 10.46 -12.63
C GLY A 75 1.22 9.04 -12.50
N LEU A 76 1.44 8.51 -11.29
CA LEU A 76 1.78 7.10 -11.14
C LEU A 76 0.63 6.23 -11.66
N ASN A 77 0.96 5.30 -12.53
CA ASN A 77 0.03 4.28 -13.01
C ASN A 77 0.21 3.00 -12.20
N ILE A 78 -0.70 2.77 -11.25
CA ILE A 78 -0.68 1.59 -10.40
C ILE A 78 -1.76 0.63 -10.92
N PRO A 79 -1.40 -0.54 -11.51
CA PRO A 79 -2.36 -1.51 -12.04
C PRO A 79 -3.01 -2.33 -10.91
N ALA A 80 -3.59 -1.63 -9.94
CA ALA A 80 -4.24 -2.18 -8.76
C ALA A 80 -5.32 -1.21 -8.25
N TYR A 81 -6.33 -1.72 -7.58
CA TYR A 81 -7.16 -0.88 -6.72
C TYR A 81 -6.30 -0.34 -5.57
N LEU A 82 -6.32 0.96 -5.36
CA LEU A 82 -5.64 1.61 -4.24
C LEU A 82 -6.66 2.19 -3.28
N VAL A 83 -6.65 1.70 -2.06
CA VAL A 83 -7.51 2.19 -0.96
C VAL A 83 -6.66 2.93 0.06
N ALA A 84 -7.08 4.13 0.41
CA ALA A 84 -6.45 4.97 1.44
C ALA A 84 -7.49 5.37 2.50
N PRO A 85 -7.62 4.60 3.59
CA PRO A 85 -8.57 4.89 4.65
C PRO A 85 -8.12 6.10 5.49
N GLN A 86 -9.11 6.79 6.09
CA GLN A 86 -8.91 7.87 7.03
C GLN A 86 -9.00 7.34 8.46
N LEU A 87 -7.93 7.44 9.22
CA LEU A 87 -7.91 7.16 10.65
C LEU A 87 -8.35 8.41 11.42
N PRO A 88 -9.48 8.38 12.15
CA PRO A 88 -9.93 9.55 12.90
C PRO A 88 -8.97 9.90 14.05
N PHE A 89 -8.61 8.91 14.88
CA PHE A 89 -7.73 9.05 16.04
C PHE A 89 -7.23 7.68 16.52
N GLY A 90 -6.22 7.68 17.40
CA GLY A 90 -5.65 6.47 18.01
C GLY A 90 -4.76 5.66 17.07
N PRO A 91 -4.50 4.40 17.38
CA PRO A 91 -3.79 3.45 16.52
C PRO A 91 -4.71 2.89 15.42
N TRP A 92 -4.12 2.35 14.37
CA TRP A 92 -4.84 1.55 13.39
C TRP A 92 -5.36 0.26 14.02
N ASP A 93 -6.63 -0.06 13.75
CA ASP A 93 -7.30 -1.28 14.18
C ASP A 93 -7.30 -2.27 13.00
N ALA A 94 -6.65 -3.43 13.18
CA ALA A 94 -6.51 -4.43 12.13
C ALA A 94 -7.85 -4.99 11.65
N LYS A 95 -8.82 -5.16 12.56
CA LYS A 95 -10.17 -5.64 12.21
C LYS A 95 -10.90 -4.64 11.31
N LYS A 96 -10.79 -3.34 11.61
CA LYS A 96 -11.40 -2.29 10.77
C LYS A 96 -10.72 -2.16 9.40
N VAL A 97 -9.41 -2.46 9.32
CA VAL A 97 -8.71 -2.58 8.02
C VAL A 97 -9.22 -3.79 7.26
N ASP A 98 -9.45 -4.93 7.94
CA ASP A 98 -9.99 -6.16 7.33
C ASP A 98 -11.44 -5.99 6.84
N GLU A 99 -12.24 -5.17 7.50
CA GLU A 99 -13.59 -4.79 7.01
C GLU A 99 -13.50 -4.10 5.64
N ILE A 100 -12.51 -3.21 5.42
CA ILE A 100 -12.28 -2.58 4.12
C ILE A 100 -11.88 -3.62 3.07
N VAL A 101 -10.93 -4.49 3.39
CA VAL A 101 -10.48 -5.56 2.48
C VAL A 101 -11.66 -6.45 2.09
N SER A 102 -12.49 -6.84 3.06
CA SER A 102 -13.68 -7.67 2.84
C SER A 102 -14.75 -6.94 1.98
N TYR A 103 -14.95 -5.63 2.22
CA TYR A 103 -15.82 -4.80 1.39
C TYR A 103 -15.33 -4.74 -0.06
N MET A 104 -14.02 -4.52 -0.26
CA MET A 104 -13.42 -4.48 -1.60
C MET A 104 -13.59 -5.80 -2.35
N ILE A 105 -13.33 -6.95 -1.70
CA ILE A 105 -13.52 -8.28 -2.29
C ILE A 105 -14.98 -8.51 -2.69
N LYS A 106 -15.93 -8.09 -1.86
CA LYS A 106 -17.35 -8.25 -2.11
C LYS A 106 -17.88 -7.38 -3.26
N THR A 107 -17.30 -6.16 -3.40
CA THR A 107 -17.87 -5.11 -4.27
C THR A 107 -17.15 -4.99 -5.60
N TYR A 108 -15.86 -5.37 -5.66
CA TYR A 108 -15.00 -5.21 -6.82
C TYR A 108 -14.39 -6.55 -7.23
N ASN A 109 -13.94 -6.65 -8.49
CA ASN A 109 -13.29 -7.85 -9.02
C ASN A 109 -11.82 -7.93 -8.51
N ILE A 110 -11.65 -8.24 -7.22
CA ILE A 110 -10.34 -8.32 -6.57
C ILE A 110 -9.72 -9.71 -6.76
N ASP A 111 -8.42 -9.73 -7.11
CA ASP A 111 -7.61 -10.93 -7.02
C ASP A 111 -7.16 -11.16 -5.56
N GLU A 112 -7.85 -12.05 -4.86
CA GLU A 112 -7.57 -12.34 -3.45
C GLU A 112 -6.19 -12.93 -3.20
N SER A 113 -5.50 -13.41 -4.23
CA SER A 113 -4.11 -13.85 -4.13
C SER A 113 -3.11 -12.69 -4.18
N ARG A 114 -3.57 -11.45 -4.51
CA ARG A 114 -2.73 -10.26 -4.67
C ARG A 114 -3.26 -9.07 -3.87
N ILE A 115 -3.39 -9.25 -2.55
CA ILE A 115 -3.76 -8.20 -1.60
C ILE A 115 -2.51 -7.74 -0.87
N TYR A 116 -2.26 -6.45 -0.87
CA TYR A 116 -1.06 -5.83 -0.30
C TYR A 116 -1.43 -4.74 0.68
N VAL A 117 -0.58 -4.55 1.70
CA VAL A 117 -0.71 -3.47 2.67
C VAL A 117 0.59 -2.71 2.78
N THR A 118 0.51 -1.40 2.81
CA THR A 118 1.67 -0.54 3.03
C THR A 118 1.30 0.63 3.92
N GLY A 119 2.25 1.13 4.66
CA GLY A 119 2.03 2.30 5.50
C GLY A 119 3.30 2.93 6.02
N MET A 120 3.17 4.18 6.46
CA MET A 120 4.28 4.96 6.97
C MET A 120 4.03 5.40 8.41
N SER A 121 5.08 5.41 9.24
CA SER A 121 5.00 5.92 10.63
C SER A 121 3.93 5.17 11.41
N LEU A 122 2.90 5.84 11.95
CA LEU A 122 1.74 5.19 12.55
C LEU A 122 1.09 4.15 11.62
N GLY A 123 1.05 4.43 10.30
CA GLY A 123 0.56 3.48 9.29
C GLY A 123 1.47 2.27 9.11
N SER A 124 2.78 2.40 9.33
CA SER A 124 3.72 1.28 9.36
C SER A 124 3.40 0.31 10.51
N TYR A 125 3.15 0.84 11.71
CA TYR A 125 2.68 0.02 12.84
C TYR A 125 1.33 -0.64 12.52
N GLY A 126 0.40 0.08 11.87
CA GLY A 126 -0.86 -0.46 11.40
C GLY A 126 -0.69 -1.59 10.37
N THR A 127 0.25 -1.42 9.43
CA THR A 127 0.62 -2.45 8.45
C THR A 127 1.12 -3.72 9.14
N MET A 128 2.09 -3.57 10.06
CA MET A 128 2.61 -4.72 10.81
C MET A 128 1.53 -5.40 11.66
N LYS A 129 0.66 -4.62 12.30
CA LYS A 129 -0.46 -5.15 13.09
C LYS A 129 -1.43 -5.92 12.22
N TYR A 130 -1.83 -5.39 11.07
CA TYR A 130 -2.74 -6.06 10.16
C TYR A 130 -2.15 -7.36 9.61
N VAL A 131 -0.90 -7.34 9.14
CA VAL A 131 -0.23 -8.55 8.66
C VAL A 131 -0.05 -9.59 9.76
N GLY A 132 0.25 -9.16 10.99
CA GLY A 132 0.40 -10.05 12.15
C GLY A 132 -0.91 -10.76 12.54
N GLU A 133 -2.06 -10.09 12.41
CA GLU A 133 -3.37 -10.67 12.69
C GLU A 133 -3.97 -11.46 11.50
N TYR A 134 -3.68 -11.03 10.26
CA TYR A 134 -4.26 -11.60 9.05
C TYR A 134 -3.19 -12.03 8.01
N PRO A 135 -2.17 -12.83 8.40
CA PRO A 135 -1.08 -13.18 7.49
C PRO A 135 -1.57 -13.92 6.24
N ASN A 136 -2.64 -14.69 6.36
CA ASN A 136 -3.23 -15.45 5.26
C ASN A 136 -3.99 -14.59 4.24
N ARG A 137 -4.22 -13.31 4.54
CA ARG A 137 -4.88 -12.38 3.61
C ARG A 137 -3.89 -11.62 2.73
N VAL A 138 -2.62 -11.49 3.16
CA VAL A 138 -1.65 -10.57 2.56
C VAL A 138 -0.64 -11.30 1.71
N ALA A 139 -0.47 -10.87 0.47
CA ALA A 139 0.54 -11.39 -0.46
C ALA A 139 1.93 -10.79 -0.21
N ALA A 140 2.00 -9.51 0.13
CA ALA A 140 3.22 -8.81 0.54
C ALA A 140 2.88 -7.49 1.26
N ALA A 141 3.84 -6.97 2.03
CA ALA A 141 3.67 -5.70 2.72
C ALA A 141 4.93 -4.82 2.66
N ILE A 142 4.72 -3.49 2.70
CA ILE A 142 5.81 -2.53 2.86
C ILE A 142 5.56 -1.66 4.09
N SER A 143 6.53 -1.63 4.99
CA SER A 143 6.51 -0.87 6.24
C SER A 143 7.58 0.21 6.21
N ILE A 144 7.17 1.50 6.28
CA ILE A 144 8.09 2.64 6.16
C ILE A 144 8.14 3.43 7.46
N CYS A 145 9.34 3.62 8.01
CA CYS A 145 9.62 4.45 9.20
C CYS A 145 8.72 4.13 10.39
N GLY A 146 8.67 2.85 10.80
CA GLY A 146 7.90 2.41 11.96
C GLY A 146 8.45 1.14 12.58
N GLY A 147 7.61 0.42 13.28
CA GLY A 147 7.92 -0.83 13.97
C GLY A 147 6.70 -1.76 14.00
N GLY A 148 6.71 -2.71 14.94
CA GLY A 148 5.62 -3.65 15.16
C GLY A 148 5.71 -4.32 16.52
N ASP A 149 4.67 -5.05 16.87
CA ASP A 149 4.70 -5.89 18.07
C ASP A 149 5.55 -7.15 17.79
N VAL A 150 6.55 -7.39 18.64
CA VAL A 150 7.42 -8.57 18.53
C VAL A 150 6.67 -9.88 18.77
N ASN A 151 5.53 -9.83 19.43
CA ASN A 151 4.67 -11.00 19.64
C ASN A 151 4.04 -11.48 18.32
N ASP A 152 3.87 -10.59 17.33
CA ASP A 152 3.35 -10.93 16.01
C ASP A 152 4.45 -11.44 15.06
N ALA A 153 5.71 -11.46 15.49
CA ALA A 153 6.87 -11.70 14.62
C ALA A 153 6.80 -13.00 13.81
N CYS A 154 6.29 -14.10 14.39
CA CYS A 154 6.22 -15.37 13.68
C CYS A 154 5.08 -15.42 12.65
N ASN A 155 4.00 -14.68 12.85
CA ASN A 155 2.98 -14.47 11.82
C ASN A 155 3.52 -13.60 10.69
N LEU A 156 4.23 -12.52 11.03
CA LEU A 156 4.90 -11.65 10.07
C LEU A 156 5.94 -12.39 9.21
N ALA A 157 6.61 -13.40 9.78
CA ALA A 157 7.59 -14.24 9.06
C ALA A 157 7.00 -15.08 7.92
N GLN A 158 5.67 -15.20 7.84
CA GLN A 158 4.98 -15.95 6.79
C GLN A 158 4.75 -15.11 5.52
N VAL A 159 4.89 -13.79 5.60
CA VAL A 159 4.55 -12.85 4.53
C VAL A 159 5.82 -12.14 4.03
N PRO A 160 6.02 -11.98 2.71
CA PRO A 160 7.04 -11.11 2.16
C PRO A 160 6.86 -9.67 2.66
N ILE A 161 7.84 -9.17 3.43
CA ILE A 161 7.79 -7.81 3.99
C ILE A 161 9.05 -7.05 3.63
N LYS A 162 8.87 -5.85 3.07
CA LYS A 162 9.96 -4.88 2.90
C LYS A 162 9.83 -3.78 3.96
N VAL A 163 10.85 -3.67 4.80
CA VAL A 163 10.95 -2.62 5.82
C VAL A 163 11.93 -1.57 5.33
N ILE A 164 11.52 -0.29 5.31
CA ILE A 164 12.34 0.83 4.86
C ILE A 164 12.39 1.87 5.97
N HIS A 165 13.59 2.38 6.30
CA HIS A 165 13.75 3.39 7.35
C HIS A 165 14.91 4.33 7.05
N GLY A 166 14.74 5.64 7.32
CA GLY A 166 15.82 6.61 7.20
C GLY A 166 16.76 6.58 8.43
N ASP A 167 18.06 6.67 8.21
CA ASP A 167 19.04 6.67 9.32
C ASP A 167 19.11 8.01 10.08
N LYS A 168 18.47 9.05 9.55
CA LYS A 168 18.30 10.37 10.18
C LYS A 168 16.86 10.63 10.64
N ASP A 169 16.09 9.58 10.89
CA ASP A 169 14.73 9.68 11.43
C ASP A 169 14.80 9.97 12.94
N PHE A 170 14.42 11.21 13.32
CA PHE A 170 14.35 11.66 14.70
C PHE A 170 12.92 11.63 15.29
N ILE A 171 11.93 11.22 14.50
CA ILE A 171 10.52 11.09 14.91
C ILE A 171 10.24 9.66 15.39
N VAL A 172 10.61 8.67 14.57
CA VAL A 172 10.58 7.25 14.92
C VAL A 172 12.02 6.74 14.82
N PRO A 173 12.63 6.34 15.94
CA PRO A 173 14.01 5.84 15.91
C PRO A 173 14.16 4.61 15.03
N LEU A 174 15.24 4.53 14.25
CA LEU A 174 15.59 3.38 13.40
C LEU A 174 15.59 2.05 14.18
N SER A 175 15.83 2.10 15.49
CA SER A 175 15.80 0.95 16.41
C SER A 175 14.45 0.23 16.41
N GLU A 176 13.32 0.94 16.15
CA GLU A 176 12.00 0.34 16.11
C GLU A 176 11.87 -0.66 14.93
N SER A 177 12.31 -0.25 13.73
CA SER A 177 12.38 -1.18 12.60
C SER A 177 13.39 -2.31 12.82
N LYS A 178 14.57 -2.01 13.38
CA LYS A 178 15.58 -3.05 13.68
C LYS A 178 15.04 -4.09 14.66
N LYS A 179 14.30 -3.66 15.69
CA LYS A 179 13.70 -4.54 16.68
C LYS A 179 12.75 -5.55 16.06
N ILE A 180 11.80 -5.10 15.25
CA ILE A 180 10.81 -6.00 14.62
C ILE A 180 11.46 -6.90 13.57
N VAL A 181 12.37 -6.38 12.72
CA VAL A 181 13.10 -7.16 11.73
C VAL A 181 13.90 -8.30 12.38
N ASN A 182 14.61 -8.00 13.48
CA ASN A 182 15.35 -9.00 14.23
C ASN A 182 14.44 -10.05 14.87
N ALA A 183 13.27 -9.66 15.36
CA ALA A 183 12.29 -10.60 15.91
C ALA A 183 11.75 -11.54 14.82
N ILE A 184 11.40 -11.02 13.64
CA ILE A 184 10.93 -11.81 12.50
C ILE A 184 12.00 -12.82 12.06
N LYS A 185 13.27 -12.40 11.94
CA LYS A 185 14.39 -13.28 11.56
C LYS A 185 14.68 -14.39 12.57
N LYS A 186 14.26 -14.23 13.84
CA LYS A 186 14.38 -15.27 14.86
C LYS A 186 13.31 -16.35 14.74
N CYS A 187 12.17 -16.07 14.13
CA CYS A 187 11.09 -17.05 13.95
C CYS A 187 11.41 -18.11 12.90
N THR A 188 12.11 -17.71 11.83
CA THR A 188 12.61 -18.63 10.80
C THR A 188 13.84 -18.03 10.11
N THR A 189 14.80 -18.86 9.79
CA THR A 189 16.05 -18.45 9.10
C THR A 189 15.78 -17.95 7.68
N ASN A 190 14.69 -18.37 7.06
CA ASN A 190 14.32 -18.02 5.70
C ASN A 190 13.11 -17.05 5.66
N ALA A 191 12.92 -16.24 6.70
CA ALA A 191 11.87 -15.22 6.68
C ALA A 191 12.01 -14.33 5.44
N PRO A 192 10.94 -14.14 4.65
CA PRO A 192 10.99 -13.35 3.42
C PRO A 192 10.94 -11.85 3.76
N ILE A 193 11.92 -11.37 4.54
CA ILE A 193 12.00 -9.99 5.00
C ILE A 193 13.20 -9.27 4.40
N GLU A 194 12.95 -8.14 3.76
CA GLU A 194 13.96 -7.20 3.29
C GLU A 194 14.04 -6.01 4.26
N PHE A 195 15.25 -5.57 4.60
CA PHE A 195 15.43 -4.36 5.40
C PHE A 195 16.35 -3.39 4.69
N GLN A 196 15.81 -2.23 4.33
CA GLN A 196 16.52 -1.16 3.64
C GLN A 196 16.66 0.06 4.55
N VAL A 197 17.90 0.49 4.77
CA VAL A 197 18.19 1.75 5.47
C VAL A 197 18.52 2.81 4.42
N VAL A 198 17.74 3.90 4.41
CA VAL A 198 17.95 5.04 3.51
C VAL A 198 18.97 5.97 4.15
N LYS A 199 20.18 5.98 3.61
CA LYS A 199 21.28 6.82 4.13
C LYS A 199 20.94 8.31 3.97
N GLY A 200 21.04 9.07 5.04
CA GLY A 200 20.68 10.49 5.10
C GLY A 200 19.17 10.76 5.12
N GLY A 201 18.34 9.74 5.00
CA GLY A 201 16.88 9.85 5.00
C GLY A 201 16.34 10.24 6.39
N ASN A 202 15.50 11.26 6.44
CA ASN A 202 14.72 11.63 7.61
C ASN A 202 13.26 11.15 7.48
N HIS A 203 12.46 11.31 8.54
CA HIS A 203 11.06 10.85 8.56
C HIS A 203 10.23 11.36 7.38
N GLY A 204 10.37 12.63 7.01
CA GLY A 204 9.63 13.24 5.91
C GLY A 204 10.14 12.82 4.52
N SER A 205 11.47 12.76 4.33
CA SER A 205 12.05 12.49 3.00
C SER A 205 11.82 11.05 2.51
N VAL A 206 11.68 10.10 3.43
CA VAL A 206 11.41 8.69 3.06
C VAL A 206 9.98 8.50 2.54
N GLU A 207 9.06 9.43 2.82
CA GLU A 207 7.71 9.47 2.26
C GLU A 207 7.72 9.58 0.73
N ASP A 208 8.75 10.22 0.16
CA ASP A 208 8.91 10.39 -1.29
C ASP A 208 8.95 9.07 -2.06
N LEU A 209 9.24 7.95 -1.41
CA LEU A 209 9.17 6.62 -2.00
C LEU A 209 7.78 6.25 -2.52
N TYR A 210 6.72 6.80 -1.92
CA TYR A 210 5.35 6.58 -2.42
C TYR A 210 5.06 7.25 -3.78
N ARG A 211 5.98 8.07 -4.28
CA ARG A 211 5.92 8.66 -5.61
C ARG A 211 6.82 7.95 -6.64
N GLN A 212 7.39 6.80 -6.26
CA GLN A 212 8.27 5.99 -7.11
C GLN A 212 7.56 4.70 -7.50
N GLN A 213 7.60 4.37 -8.80
CA GLN A 213 6.94 3.18 -9.35
C GLN A 213 7.50 1.89 -8.76
N GLU A 214 8.80 1.88 -8.47
CA GLU A 214 9.54 0.72 -7.94
C GLU A 214 8.98 0.21 -6.60
N LEU A 215 8.35 1.10 -5.80
CA LEU A 215 7.70 0.69 -4.55
C LEU A 215 6.52 -0.26 -4.83
N TYR A 216 5.71 0.09 -5.82
CA TYR A 216 4.52 -0.68 -6.21
C TYR A 216 4.90 -1.92 -7.01
N ASP A 217 5.91 -1.83 -7.87
CA ASP A 217 6.43 -2.97 -8.63
C ASP A 217 6.95 -4.05 -7.68
N TRP A 218 7.57 -3.65 -6.55
CA TRP A 218 7.99 -4.59 -5.53
C TRP A 218 6.80 -5.33 -4.91
N LEU A 219 5.69 -4.66 -4.59
CA LEU A 219 4.47 -5.31 -4.09
C LEU A 219 3.89 -6.26 -5.15
N LEU A 220 3.66 -5.76 -6.36
CA LEU A 220 2.91 -6.41 -7.42
C LEU A 220 3.59 -7.69 -7.96
N LYS A 221 4.89 -7.89 -7.75
CA LYS A 221 5.60 -9.13 -8.12
C LYS A 221 5.29 -10.32 -7.20
N HIS A 222 4.66 -10.09 -6.03
CA HIS A 222 4.35 -11.13 -5.08
C HIS A 222 2.91 -11.63 -5.27
N THR A 223 2.74 -12.94 -5.13
CA THR A 223 1.43 -13.59 -5.13
C THR A 223 1.39 -14.54 -3.93
N LYS A 224 0.29 -14.52 -3.20
CA LYS A 224 0.09 -15.44 -2.08
C LYS A 224 0.05 -16.88 -2.60
N LYS A 225 0.85 -17.76 -2.01
CA LYS A 225 0.77 -19.19 -2.31
C LYS A 225 -0.61 -19.70 -1.90
N GLN A 226 -1.32 -20.33 -2.82
CA GLN A 226 -2.51 -21.07 -2.44
C GLN A 226 -2.07 -22.25 -1.57
N ASN A 227 -2.62 -22.36 -0.36
CA ASN A 227 -2.46 -23.58 0.41
C ASN A 227 -3.24 -24.67 -0.32
N SER A 228 -2.49 -25.58 -0.95
CA SER A 228 -3.02 -26.81 -1.54
C SER A 228 -3.45 -27.78 -0.45
#